data_f8d6d5f71b584fea455285850f4a821e
#
_entry.id   f8d6d5f71b584fea455285850f4a821e
#
_cell.length_a   1.000
_cell.length_b   1.000
_cell.length_c   1.000
_cell.angle_alpha   90.00
_cell.angle_beta   90.00
_cell.angle_gamma   90.00
#
_symmetry.space_group_name_H-M   'P 1'
#
loop_
_entity.id
_entity.type
_entity.pdbx_description
1 polymer ?
#
loop_
_entity_poly.entity_id
_entity_poly.type
_entity_poly.pdbx_seq_one_letter_code
_entity_poly.pdbx_strand_id
1 'polypeptide(L)'
;MKKFQILVMLLWLSVCLAGAVESKIRLVHGPYLQNLGPDEVTIVWLSDKPSVGWVELAPDDDTNFYATERPKYYDARNGVKNTSTIHTVKIKGLKPGTNYRYRVFVQEVLSHVGHKIIYGNYASTDIYSKKPLVFKTSDPADNSVSFAMVNDIHGKNDLLTNLVSKCDLKKTDFFLFNGDMVSVFNEENHIFDGFMDTATKLFASEIPMYYTRGNHETRGAFATEFQRYFSPKEENIY
;
A
#
# COMPACT_ATOMS: atom_id res chain seq x y z
N MET A 1 -3.07 49.37 -36.87
CA MET A 1 -3.43 47.93 -36.93
C MET A 1 -2.23 47.00 -36.66
N LYS A 2 -1.04 47.19 -37.25
CA LYS A 2 0.13 46.29 -37.03
C LYS A 2 0.66 46.25 -35.57
N LYS A 3 0.60 47.34 -34.80
CA LYS A 3 1.04 47.38 -33.40
C LYS A 3 0.11 46.64 -32.44
N PHE A 4 -1.18 46.54 -32.76
CA PHE A 4 -2.18 45.83 -31.96
C PHE A 4 -2.07 44.31 -32.16
N GLN A 5 -1.73 43.86 -33.36
CA GLN A 5 -1.50 42.45 -33.64
C GLN A 5 -0.24 41.89 -32.94
N ILE A 6 0.81 42.70 -32.81
CA ILE A 6 2.04 42.30 -32.10
C ILE A 6 1.79 42.18 -30.59
N LEU A 7 0.96 43.05 -30.00
CA LEU A 7 0.61 42.98 -28.59
C LEU A 7 -0.23 41.73 -28.24
N VAL A 8 -1.19 41.36 -29.10
CA VAL A 8 -2.01 40.14 -28.94
C VAL A 8 -1.16 38.89 -29.10
N MET A 9 -0.17 38.88 -30.02
CA MET A 9 0.72 37.76 -30.23
C MET A 9 1.70 37.56 -29.03
N LEU A 10 2.15 38.64 -28.39
CA LEU A 10 2.96 38.58 -27.18
C LEU A 10 2.16 38.13 -25.95
N LEU A 11 0.87 38.48 -25.83
CA LEU A 11 0.00 37.98 -24.79
C LEU A 11 -0.28 36.45 -24.95
N TRP A 12 -0.39 35.95 -26.18
CA TRP A 12 -0.57 34.53 -26.43
C TRP A 12 0.68 33.69 -26.16
N LEU A 13 1.89 34.26 -26.33
CA LEU A 13 3.16 33.58 -25.98
C LEU A 13 3.37 33.51 -24.46
N SER A 14 2.85 34.45 -23.68
CA SER A 14 3.00 34.43 -22.21
C SER A 14 2.05 33.46 -21.51
N VAL A 15 0.98 33.01 -22.17
CA VAL A 15 0.03 32.03 -21.61
C VAL A 15 0.52 30.58 -21.78
N CYS A 16 1.43 30.31 -22.71
CA CYS A 16 1.98 28.96 -22.94
C CYS A 16 3.16 28.58 -22.03
N LEU A 17 3.57 29.44 -21.10
CA LEU A 17 4.67 29.19 -20.16
C LEU A 17 4.20 29.00 -18.71
N ALA A 18 2.92 28.79 -18.46
CA ALA A 18 2.48 28.15 -17.23
C ALA A 18 2.92 26.68 -17.30
N GLY A 19 4.20 26.43 -17.03
CA GLY A 19 4.73 25.09 -16.85
C GLY A 19 3.82 24.40 -15.83
N ALA A 20 3.22 23.27 -16.20
CA ALA A 20 2.49 22.45 -15.26
C ALA A 20 3.44 22.18 -14.09
N VAL A 21 3.11 22.68 -12.91
CA VAL A 21 3.85 22.32 -11.68
C VAL A 21 3.68 20.81 -11.56
N GLU A 22 4.75 20.08 -11.87
CA GLU A 22 4.75 18.64 -11.80
C GLU A 22 4.45 18.25 -10.36
N SER A 23 3.31 17.57 -10.14
CA SER A 23 2.91 17.17 -8.80
C SER A 23 3.95 16.21 -8.22
N LYS A 24 4.36 16.42 -6.97
CA LYS A 24 5.25 15.48 -6.27
C LYS A 24 4.57 14.11 -6.17
N ILE A 25 5.37 13.04 -6.28
CA ILE A 25 4.89 11.68 -6.04
C ILE A 25 4.29 11.54 -4.64
N ARG A 26 3.25 10.73 -4.52
CA ARG A 26 2.54 10.45 -3.26
C ARG A 26 2.28 8.96 -3.10
N LEU A 27 2.20 8.52 -1.84
CA LEU A 27 1.52 7.28 -1.48
C LEU A 27 0.02 7.53 -1.55
N VAL A 28 -0.72 6.72 -2.31
CA VAL A 28 -2.17 6.91 -2.48
C VAL A 28 -2.98 5.90 -1.70
N HIS A 29 -2.50 4.64 -1.59
CA HIS A 29 -3.17 3.59 -0.85
C HIS A 29 -2.17 2.76 -0.04
N GLY A 30 -2.62 2.23 1.10
CA GLY A 30 -1.77 1.42 1.98
C GLY A 30 -0.87 2.26 2.92
N PRO A 31 0.16 1.65 3.52
CA PRO A 31 0.50 0.24 3.41
C PRO A 31 -0.47 -0.67 4.17
N TYR A 32 -0.60 -1.91 3.70
CA TYR A 32 -1.33 -2.96 4.39
C TYR A 32 -0.55 -4.27 4.41
N LEU A 33 -0.81 -5.08 5.43
CA LEU A 33 -0.07 -6.32 5.70
C LEU A 33 -0.81 -7.54 5.18
N GLN A 34 -0.04 -8.46 4.61
CA GLN A 34 -0.50 -9.78 4.17
C GLN A 34 0.54 -10.84 4.54
N ASN A 35 0.13 -12.10 4.55
CA ASN A 35 1.03 -13.25 4.76
C ASN A 35 1.98 -13.08 5.97
N LEU A 36 1.48 -12.51 7.05
CA LEU A 36 2.25 -12.39 8.28
C LEU A 36 2.37 -13.77 8.94
N GLY A 37 3.59 -14.24 9.06
CA GLY A 37 3.94 -15.51 9.65
C GLY A 37 4.91 -15.33 10.82
N PRO A 38 5.51 -16.42 11.30
CA PRO A 38 6.52 -16.35 12.36
C PRO A 38 7.83 -15.72 11.90
N ASP A 39 8.15 -15.81 10.62
CA ASP A 39 9.44 -15.37 10.07
C ASP A 39 9.31 -14.53 8.80
N GLU A 40 8.08 -14.19 8.39
CA GLU A 40 7.84 -13.40 7.17
C GLU A 40 6.65 -12.47 7.28
N VAL A 41 6.65 -11.42 6.46
CA VAL A 41 5.52 -10.52 6.21
C VAL A 41 5.54 -10.03 4.77
N THR A 42 4.38 -9.80 4.18
CA THR A 42 4.23 -9.09 2.91
C THR A 42 3.59 -7.73 3.18
N ILE A 43 4.21 -6.67 2.69
CA ILE A 43 3.73 -5.29 2.82
C ILE A 43 3.41 -4.75 1.43
N VAL A 44 2.20 -4.25 1.24
CA VAL A 44 1.70 -3.74 -0.04
C VAL A 44 1.28 -2.30 0.10
N TRP A 45 1.63 -1.44 -0.87
CA TRP A 45 1.20 -0.05 -0.96
C TRP A 45 1.21 0.44 -2.41
N LEU A 46 0.54 1.57 -2.66
CA LEU A 46 0.47 2.15 -3.99
C LEU A 46 0.96 3.59 -4.01
N SER A 47 1.53 3.97 -5.15
CA SER A 47 1.93 5.34 -5.49
C SER A 47 1.12 5.86 -6.69
N ASP A 48 0.99 7.19 -6.77
CA ASP A 48 0.29 7.85 -7.89
C ASP A 48 1.11 7.92 -9.19
N LYS A 49 2.40 7.53 -9.13
CA LYS A 49 3.30 7.54 -10.29
C LYS A 49 4.18 6.29 -10.30
N PRO A 50 4.68 5.86 -11.49
CA PRO A 50 5.66 4.79 -11.58
C PRO A 50 6.89 5.09 -10.72
N SER A 51 7.24 4.15 -9.85
CA SER A 51 8.30 4.33 -8.85
C SER A 51 8.99 3.03 -8.50
N VAL A 52 10.14 3.13 -7.84
CA VAL A 52 10.76 2.04 -7.09
C VAL A 52 10.32 2.15 -5.65
N GLY A 53 9.87 1.03 -5.06
CA GLY A 53 9.42 0.98 -3.68
C GLY A 53 10.35 0.17 -2.78
N TRP A 54 10.42 0.54 -1.48
CA TRP A 54 11.10 -0.25 -0.46
C TRP A 54 10.51 -0.04 0.93
N VAL A 55 10.78 -0.99 1.79
CA VAL A 55 10.46 -0.95 3.22
C VAL A 55 11.74 -0.76 4.01
N GLU A 56 11.72 0.10 5.01
CA GLU A 56 12.72 0.15 6.08
C GLU A 56 12.12 -0.45 7.35
N LEU A 57 12.91 -1.30 8.03
CA LEU A 57 12.49 -2.05 9.20
C LEU A 57 13.36 -1.72 10.41
N ALA A 58 12.74 -1.58 11.57
CA ALA A 58 13.40 -1.34 12.85
C ALA A 58 12.84 -2.26 13.94
N PRO A 59 13.61 -2.63 14.97
CA PRO A 59 13.04 -3.27 16.14
C PRO A 59 12.10 -2.29 16.86
N ASP A 60 11.12 -2.82 17.60
CA ASP A 60 10.25 -2.03 18.47
C ASP A 60 10.85 -2.01 19.90
N ASP A 61 11.83 -1.14 20.10
CA ASP A 61 12.71 -1.08 21.26
C ASP A 61 12.79 0.32 21.91
N ASP A 62 11.78 1.16 21.69
CA ASP A 62 11.67 2.54 22.19
C ASP A 62 12.80 3.50 21.72
N THR A 63 13.76 3.04 20.93
CA THR A 63 14.80 3.92 20.36
C THR A 63 14.21 4.75 19.21
N ASN A 64 14.90 5.86 18.85
CA ASN A 64 14.55 6.58 17.63
C ASN A 64 14.62 5.63 16.44
N PHE A 65 13.67 5.75 15.51
CA PHE A 65 13.61 4.88 14.32
C PHE A 65 14.95 4.89 13.55
N TYR A 66 15.60 6.03 13.47
CA TYR A 66 16.89 6.22 12.83
C TYR A 66 18.07 6.35 13.80
N ALA A 67 17.99 5.77 15.00
CA ALA A 67 19.14 5.67 15.89
C ALA A 67 20.33 4.94 15.23
N THR A 68 20.01 4.03 14.28
CA THR A 68 20.97 3.34 13.41
C THR A 68 20.44 3.30 11.99
N GLU A 69 21.31 3.04 11.01
CA GLU A 69 20.89 2.78 9.62
C GLU A 69 19.96 1.56 9.58
N ARG A 70 18.87 1.66 8.82
CA ARG A 70 17.87 0.60 8.72
C ARG A 70 18.06 -0.22 7.45
N PRO A 71 17.87 -1.55 7.53
CA PRO A 71 17.87 -2.39 6.35
C PRO A 71 16.74 -1.98 5.41
N LYS A 72 17.02 -2.00 4.09
CA LYS A 72 16.07 -1.67 3.02
C LYS A 72 15.68 -2.94 2.27
N TYR A 73 14.40 -3.22 2.26
CA TYR A 73 13.80 -4.32 1.52
C TYR A 73 13.08 -3.76 0.30
N TYR A 74 13.61 -4.03 -0.89
CA TYR A 74 13.07 -3.47 -2.13
C TYR A 74 11.99 -4.39 -2.73
N ASP A 75 10.99 -3.75 -3.37
CA ASP A 75 10.19 -4.43 -4.37
C ASP A 75 11.11 -4.77 -5.56
N ALA A 76 11.53 -6.03 -5.63
CA ALA A 76 12.50 -6.50 -6.61
C ALA A 76 12.17 -7.91 -7.07
N ARG A 77 12.39 -8.17 -8.36
CA ARG A 77 12.26 -9.49 -8.96
C ARG A 77 13.57 -9.89 -9.62
N ASN A 78 14.08 -11.07 -9.30
CA ASN A 78 15.35 -11.59 -9.83
C ASN A 78 16.52 -10.61 -9.65
N GLY A 79 16.57 -9.88 -8.52
CA GLY A 79 17.62 -8.90 -8.23
C GLY A 79 17.46 -7.54 -8.89
N VAL A 80 16.40 -7.35 -9.69
CA VAL A 80 16.08 -6.07 -10.34
C VAL A 80 14.94 -5.38 -9.61
N LYS A 81 15.13 -4.10 -9.24
CA LYS A 81 14.09 -3.27 -8.62
C LYS A 81 12.91 -3.11 -9.60
N ASN A 82 11.71 -3.38 -9.11
CA ASN A 82 10.50 -3.23 -9.89
C ASN A 82 10.13 -1.75 -10.02
N THR A 83 9.76 -1.32 -11.23
CA THR A 83 9.17 0.00 -11.47
C THR A 83 7.68 -0.19 -11.67
N SER A 84 6.89 0.26 -10.70
CA SER A 84 5.44 0.06 -10.68
C SER A 84 4.74 1.20 -9.93
N THR A 85 3.42 1.22 -9.99
CA THR A 85 2.57 1.99 -9.08
C THR A 85 2.10 1.13 -7.90
N ILE A 86 2.14 -0.20 -8.03
CA ILE A 86 1.82 -1.16 -6.96
C ILE A 86 3.14 -1.77 -6.49
N HIS A 87 3.40 -1.68 -5.20
CA HIS A 87 4.62 -2.21 -4.57
C HIS A 87 4.26 -3.34 -3.62
N THR A 88 4.95 -4.46 -3.78
CA THR A 88 4.78 -5.65 -2.94
C THR A 88 6.14 -6.11 -2.44
N VAL A 89 6.39 -5.94 -1.16
CA VAL A 89 7.66 -6.33 -0.54
C VAL A 89 7.45 -7.48 0.43
N LYS A 90 8.08 -8.60 0.15
CA LYS A 90 8.13 -9.75 1.04
C LYS A 90 9.41 -9.73 1.86
N ILE A 91 9.29 -9.60 3.17
CA ILE A 91 10.39 -9.65 4.14
C ILE A 91 10.41 -11.03 4.77
N LYS A 92 11.58 -11.65 4.81
CA LYS A 92 11.81 -12.99 5.41
C LYS A 92 12.93 -12.92 6.43
N GLY A 93 13.04 -13.98 7.24
CA GLY A 93 14.09 -14.11 8.26
C GLY A 93 13.81 -13.26 9.51
N LEU A 94 12.55 -12.94 9.75
CA LEU A 94 12.10 -12.27 10.96
C LEU A 94 12.15 -13.24 12.15
N LYS A 95 12.20 -12.70 13.36
CA LYS A 95 12.12 -13.48 14.60
C LYS A 95 10.65 -13.70 14.96
N PRO A 96 10.25 -14.92 15.36
CA PRO A 96 8.90 -15.20 15.84
C PRO A 96 8.53 -14.37 17.08
N GLY A 97 7.24 -14.09 17.24
CA GLY A 97 6.68 -13.40 18.40
C GLY A 97 7.21 -11.99 18.64
N THR A 98 7.79 -11.35 17.63
CA THR A 98 8.57 -10.10 17.75
C THR A 98 7.86 -8.92 17.13
N ASN A 99 7.85 -7.78 17.82
CA ASN A 99 7.34 -6.53 17.29
C ASN A 99 8.40 -5.83 16.44
N TYR A 100 7.96 -5.31 15.30
CA TYR A 100 8.76 -4.53 14.37
C TYR A 100 8.06 -3.22 14.02
N ARG A 101 8.84 -2.13 13.94
CA ARG A 101 8.40 -0.86 13.38
C ARG A 101 8.83 -0.79 11.93
N TYR A 102 8.00 -0.20 11.06
CA TYR A 102 8.35 -0.09 9.65
C TYR A 102 7.93 1.24 9.01
N ARG A 103 8.55 1.55 7.89
CA ARG A 103 8.20 2.62 6.97
C ARG A 103 8.19 2.09 5.55
N VAL A 104 7.34 2.66 4.71
CA VAL A 104 7.39 2.43 3.27
C VAL A 104 7.80 3.70 2.55
N PHE A 105 8.51 3.50 1.44
CA PHE A 105 9.04 4.56 0.58
C PHE A 105 8.71 4.26 -0.87
N VAL A 106 8.61 5.34 -1.64
CA VAL A 106 8.65 5.30 -3.11
C VAL A 106 9.58 6.38 -3.62
N GLN A 107 10.29 6.09 -4.70
CA GLN A 107 11.04 7.06 -5.47
C GLN A 107 10.57 7.02 -6.92
N GLU A 108 10.08 8.16 -7.40
CA GLU A 108 9.59 8.33 -8.77
C GLU A 108 10.65 7.92 -9.80
N VAL A 109 10.23 7.21 -10.85
CA VAL A 109 11.05 6.90 -12.01
C VAL A 109 10.62 7.80 -13.16
N LEU A 110 11.40 8.81 -13.48
CA LEU A 110 11.13 9.75 -14.55
C LEU A 110 11.42 9.16 -15.94
N SER A 111 12.45 8.32 -16.04
CA SER A 111 12.73 7.56 -17.24
C SER A 111 13.59 6.34 -16.96
N HIS A 112 13.43 5.30 -17.80
CA HIS A 112 14.25 4.09 -17.78
C HIS A 112 14.56 3.70 -19.21
N VAL A 113 15.79 3.98 -19.67
CA VAL A 113 16.24 3.69 -21.05
C VAL A 113 17.51 2.85 -20.98
N GLY A 114 17.43 1.63 -21.45
CA GLY A 114 18.52 0.66 -21.34
C GLY A 114 18.89 0.41 -19.87
N HIS A 115 20.12 0.73 -19.49
CA HIS A 115 20.63 0.59 -18.12
C HIS A 115 20.59 1.90 -17.32
N LYS A 116 20.13 2.99 -17.93
CA LYS A 116 20.08 4.31 -17.29
C LYS A 116 18.68 4.58 -16.74
N ILE A 117 18.60 4.81 -15.42
CA ILE A 117 17.36 5.21 -14.75
C ILE A 117 17.56 6.64 -14.22
N ILE A 118 16.56 7.50 -14.48
CA ILE A 118 16.50 8.84 -13.91
C ILE A 118 15.38 8.83 -12.87
N TYR A 119 15.77 9.16 -11.65
CA TYR A 119 14.86 9.20 -10.51
C TYR A 119 14.39 10.63 -10.24
N GLY A 120 13.15 10.74 -9.77
CA GLY A 120 12.51 11.97 -9.32
C GLY A 120 12.41 12.07 -7.80
N ASN A 121 11.28 12.61 -7.36
CA ASN A 121 11.00 12.87 -5.96
C ASN A 121 10.74 11.60 -5.15
N TYR A 122 10.75 11.75 -3.80
CA TYR A 122 10.41 10.71 -2.84
C TYR A 122 9.06 10.97 -2.19
N ALA A 123 8.36 9.89 -1.81
CA ALA A 123 7.32 9.91 -0.80
C ALA A 123 7.51 8.75 0.18
N SER A 124 7.00 8.92 1.40
CA SER A 124 7.11 7.90 2.44
C SER A 124 6.02 8.06 3.49
N THR A 125 5.81 7.02 4.30
CA THR A 125 5.04 7.14 5.53
C THR A 125 5.77 8.05 6.52
N ASP A 126 4.98 8.85 7.27
CA ASP A 126 5.53 9.80 8.24
C ASP A 126 5.79 9.11 9.59
N ILE A 127 6.97 9.37 10.16
CA ILE A 127 7.34 8.92 11.50
C ILE A 127 7.74 10.09 12.43
N TYR A 128 7.75 11.31 11.92
CA TYR A 128 8.14 12.48 12.72
C TYR A 128 6.95 13.11 13.42
N SER A 129 5.81 13.15 12.74
CA SER A 129 4.55 13.66 13.31
C SER A 129 3.55 12.54 13.66
N LYS A 130 3.82 11.30 13.25
CA LYS A 130 3.01 10.11 13.54
C LYS A 130 3.88 9.02 14.16
N LYS A 131 3.26 8.16 14.96
CA LYS A 131 3.93 6.93 15.41
C LYS A 131 4.31 6.08 14.21
N PRO A 132 5.47 5.40 14.23
CA PRO A 132 5.80 4.38 13.25
C PRO A 132 4.71 3.31 13.19
N LEU A 133 4.48 2.75 12.01
CA LEU A 133 3.64 1.57 11.86
C LEU A 133 4.32 0.36 12.50
N VAL A 134 3.55 -0.49 13.17
CA VAL A 134 4.05 -1.64 13.93
C VAL A 134 3.32 -2.90 13.49
N PHE A 135 4.02 -4.01 13.44
CA PHE A 135 3.41 -5.34 13.38
C PHE A 135 4.13 -6.31 14.32
N LYS A 136 3.45 -7.36 14.72
CA LYS A 136 4.02 -8.46 15.49
C LYS A 136 3.98 -9.75 14.69
N THR A 137 5.12 -10.40 14.51
CA THR A 137 5.18 -11.74 13.90
C THR A 137 4.45 -12.76 14.77
N SER A 138 3.82 -13.76 14.17
CA SER A 138 3.17 -14.84 14.93
C SER A 138 4.21 -15.64 15.74
N ASP A 139 3.79 -16.20 16.87
CA ASP A 139 4.62 -17.07 17.68
C ASP A 139 4.11 -18.51 17.55
N PRO A 140 4.93 -19.45 17.02
CA PRO A 140 4.55 -20.86 16.95
C PRO A 140 4.29 -21.52 18.32
N ALA A 141 4.73 -20.88 19.40
CA ALA A 141 4.46 -21.36 20.76
C ALA A 141 3.06 -20.97 21.27
N ASP A 142 2.40 -20.02 20.60
CA ASP A 142 1.02 -19.63 20.94
C ASP A 142 0.06 -20.77 20.57
N ASN A 143 -0.78 -21.17 21.54
CA ASN A 143 -1.74 -22.27 21.38
C ASN A 143 -3.13 -21.81 20.91
N SER A 144 -3.31 -20.53 20.62
CA SER A 144 -4.58 -19.94 20.21
C SER A 144 -4.38 -18.91 19.11
N VAL A 145 -5.39 -18.78 18.27
CA VAL A 145 -5.48 -17.75 17.21
C VAL A 145 -6.83 -17.06 17.34
N SER A 146 -6.82 -15.75 17.31
CA SER A 146 -8.02 -14.92 17.35
C SER A 146 -8.12 -14.11 16.05
N PHE A 147 -9.25 -14.19 15.36
CA PHE A 147 -9.46 -13.45 14.14
C PHE A 147 -10.88 -12.89 14.01
N ALA A 148 -11.02 -11.85 13.23
CA ALA A 148 -12.32 -11.31 12.83
C ALA A 148 -12.59 -11.65 11.37
N MET A 149 -13.84 -12.00 11.06
CA MET A 149 -14.30 -12.25 9.70
C MET A 149 -15.42 -11.28 9.34
N VAL A 150 -15.35 -10.71 8.15
CA VAL A 150 -16.33 -9.76 7.61
C VAL A 150 -16.63 -10.12 6.16
N ASN A 151 -17.89 -10.03 5.76
CA ASN A 151 -18.34 -10.24 4.39
C ASN A 151 -19.54 -9.33 4.06
N ASP A 152 -19.91 -9.25 2.77
CA ASP A 152 -21.12 -8.55 2.29
C ASP A 152 -21.18 -7.06 2.68
N ILE A 153 -20.06 -6.38 2.68
CA ILE A 153 -19.98 -4.94 3.00
C ILE A 153 -20.50 -4.07 1.85
N HIS A 154 -20.25 -4.48 0.59
CA HIS A 154 -20.70 -3.76 -0.61
C HIS A 154 -20.38 -2.27 -0.60
N GLY A 155 -19.17 -1.89 -0.19
CA GLY A 155 -18.70 -0.51 -0.15
C GLY A 155 -19.26 0.34 1.00
N LYS A 156 -19.95 -0.26 1.97
CA LYS A 156 -20.52 0.46 3.13
C LYS A 156 -19.47 0.65 4.23
N ASN A 157 -18.59 1.63 4.05
CA ASN A 157 -17.46 1.89 4.96
C ASN A 157 -17.89 2.21 6.40
N ASP A 158 -19.03 2.86 6.60
CA ASP A 158 -19.56 3.11 7.94
C ASP A 158 -19.95 1.81 8.66
N LEU A 159 -20.50 0.84 7.91
CA LEU A 159 -20.78 -0.49 8.44
C LEU A 159 -19.50 -1.21 8.82
N LEU A 160 -18.49 -1.21 7.93
CA LEU A 160 -17.18 -1.79 8.22
C LEU A 160 -16.55 -1.16 9.46
N THR A 161 -16.55 0.17 9.56
CA THR A 161 -16.02 0.90 10.72
C THR A 161 -16.74 0.50 12.02
N ASN A 162 -18.07 0.40 11.99
CA ASN A 162 -18.86 -0.02 13.15
C ASN A 162 -18.55 -1.48 13.56
N LEU A 163 -18.40 -2.40 12.60
CA LEU A 163 -18.05 -3.79 12.89
C LEU A 163 -16.67 -3.91 13.51
N VAL A 164 -15.67 -3.25 12.92
CA VAL A 164 -14.28 -3.24 13.43
C VAL A 164 -14.19 -2.62 14.82
N SER A 165 -14.98 -1.58 15.12
CA SER A 165 -14.99 -0.94 16.44
C SER A 165 -15.44 -1.88 17.58
N LYS A 166 -16.09 -3.00 17.26
CA LYS A 166 -16.52 -4.02 18.23
C LYS A 166 -15.45 -5.11 18.47
N CYS A 167 -14.38 -5.12 17.67
CA CYS A 167 -13.28 -6.05 17.80
C CYS A 167 -12.25 -5.53 18.80
N ASP A 168 -11.68 -6.43 19.62
CA ASP A 168 -10.48 -6.12 20.41
C ASP A 168 -9.25 -6.27 19.51
N LEU A 169 -8.86 -5.17 18.84
CA LEU A 169 -7.74 -5.16 17.91
C LEU A 169 -6.41 -5.60 18.54
N LYS A 170 -6.24 -5.46 19.86
CA LYS A 170 -5.03 -5.91 20.56
C LYS A 170 -4.92 -7.43 20.67
N LYS A 171 -6.05 -8.13 20.54
CA LYS A 171 -6.14 -9.59 20.60
C LYS A 171 -6.44 -10.22 19.25
N THR A 172 -6.59 -9.42 18.18
CA THR A 172 -6.90 -9.92 16.85
C THR A 172 -5.60 -10.16 16.08
N ASP A 173 -5.33 -11.41 15.71
CA ASP A 173 -4.13 -11.79 14.98
C ASP A 173 -4.25 -11.49 13.49
N PHE A 174 -5.47 -11.58 12.92
CA PHE A 174 -5.72 -11.22 11.53
C PHE A 174 -7.21 -10.94 11.26
N PHE A 175 -7.47 -10.29 10.13
CA PHE A 175 -8.81 -10.13 9.57
C PHE A 175 -8.97 -11.01 8.32
N LEU A 176 -10.14 -11.65 8.17
CA LEU A 176 -10.56 -12.35 6.98
C LEU A 176 -11.73 -11.60 6.33
N PHE A 177 -11.51 -11.07 5.14
CA PHE A 177 -12.58 -10.58 4.28
C PHE A 177 -13.07 -11.73 3.42
N ASN A 178 -14.30 -12.17 3.68
CA ASN A 178 -14.88 -13.37 3.07
C ASN A 178 -15.82 -13.01 1.90
N GLY A 179 -15.32 -12.15 0.99
CA GLY A 179 -16.00 -11.78 -0.24
C GLY A 179 -17.09 -10.74 -0.12
N ASP A 180 -17.52 -10.26 -1.28
CA ASP A 180 -18.60 -9.28 -1.47
C ASP A 180 -18.37 -7.96 -0.69
N MET A 181 -17.10 -7.55 -0.62
CA MET A 181 -16.70 -6.30 0.02
C MET A 181 -17.03 -5.10 -0.86
N VAL A 182 -17.11 -5.30 -2.18
CA VAL A 182 -17.57 -4.31 -3.17
C VAL A 182 -18.71 -4.87 -4.01
N SER A 183 -19.54 -4.02 -4.60
CA SER A 183 -20.68 -4.48 -5.42
C SER A 183 -20.27 -4.83 -6.84
N VAL A 184 -19.20 -4.19 -7.35
CA VAL A 184 -18.66 -4.35 -8.71
C VAL A 184 -17.21 -3.85 -8.73
N PHE A 185 -16.39 -4.41 -9.61
CA PHE A 185 -14.99 -4.01 -9.77
C PHE A 185 -14.70 -3.60 -11.21
N ASN A 186 -15.05 -2.36 -11.57
CA ASN A 186 -14.84 -1.79 -12.90
C ASN A 186 -13.52 -1.02 -13.02
N GLU A 187 -12.99 -0.52 -11.92
CA GLU A 187 -11.76 0.29 -11.85
C GLU A 187 -11.09 0.13 -10.47
N GLU A 188 -9.82 0.50 -10.39
CA GLU A 188 -8.99 0.36 -9.18
C GLU A 188 -9.64 0.98 -7.94
N ASN A 189 -10.19 2.18 -8.08
CA ASN A 189 -10.79 2.89 -6.95
C ASN A 189 -11.95 2.15 -6.31
N HIS A 190 -12.66 1.28 -7.02
CA HIS A 190 -13.78 0.54 -6.42
C HIS A 190 -13.35 -0.32 -5.23
N ILE A 191 -12.14 -0.89 -5.24
CA ILE A 191 -11.66 -1.71 -4.13
C ILE A 191 -11.11 -0.84 -2.99
N PHE A 192 -10.39 0.25 -3.33
CA PHE A 192 -9.79 1.12 -2.31
C PHE A 192 -10.84 1.97 -1.61
N ASP A 193 -11.65 2.71 -2.35
CA ASP A 193 -12.75 3.50 -1.81
C ASP A 193 -13.83 2.60 -1.18
N GLY A 194 -14.00 1.39 -1.69
CA GLY A 194 -15.01 0.43 -1.23
C GLY A 194 -14.75 -0.12 0.16
N PHE A 195 -13.50 -0.45 0.51
CA PHE A 195 -13.17 -0.96 1.84
C PHE A 195 -11.69 -0.90 2.22
N MET A 196 -10.74 -0.99 1.25
CA MET A 196 -9.33 -1.16 1.54
C MET A 196 -8.72 0.03 2.29
N ASP A 197 -9.04 1.27 1.90
CA ASP A 197 -8.55 2.46 2.59
C ASP A 197 -9.13 2.57 3.99
N THR A 198 -10.38 2.19 4.18
CA THR A 198 -11.01 2.11 5.50
C THR A 198 -10.32 1.05 6.36
N ALA A 199 -10.09 -0.16 5.84
CA ALA A 199 -9.38 -1.21 6.54
C ALA A 199 -7.94 -0.79 6.90
N THR A 200 -7.21 -0.19 5.96
CA THR A 200 -5.85 0.32 6.17
C THR A 200 -5.81 1.34 7.31
N LYS A 201 -6.75 2.27 7.32
CA LYS A 201 -6.86 3.31 8.35
C LYS A 201 -7.20 2.74 9.73
N LEU A 202 -8.00 1.67 9.80
CA LEU A 202 -8.49 1.10 11.05
C LEU A 202 -7.52 0.08 11.65
N PHE A 203 -6.91 -0.79 10.82
CA PHE A 203 -6.08 -1.89 11.33
C PHE A 203 -5.08 -2.47 10.31
N ALA A 204 -5.36 -2.49 9.00
CA ALA A 204 -4.63 -3.34 8.05
C ALA A 204 -3.17 -2.93 7.84
N SER A 205 -2.77 -1.74 8.30
CA SER A 205 -1.36 -1.32 8.37
C SER A 205 -0.57 -1.98 9.52
N GLU A 206 -1.24 -2.60 10.49
CA GLU A 206 -0.59 -3.19 11.67
C GLU A 206 -1.04 -4.65 11.94
N ILE A 207 -2.26 -5.00 11.51
CA ILE A 207 -2.83 -6.35 11.61
C ILE A 207 -3.04 -6.88 10.18
N PRO A 208 -2.53 -8.09 9.85
CA PRO A 208 -2.64 -8.62 8.51
C PRO A 208 -4.08 -8.93 8.12
N MET A 209 -4.36 -8.80 6.84
CA MET A 209 -5.64 -9.20 6.27
C MET A 209 -5.48 -10.28 5.22
N TYR A 210 -6.46 -11.16 5.17
CA TYR A 210 -6.63 -12.17 4.15
C TYR A 210 -7.94 -11.93 3.42
N TYR A 211 -8.00 -12.35 2.17
CA TYR A 211 -9.17 -12.12 1.34
C TYR A 211 -9.58 -13.39 0.59
N THR A 212 -10.86 -13.70 0.64
CA THR A 212 -11.51 -14.67 -0.25
C THR A 212 -12.45 -13.90 -1.16
N ARG A 213 -12.29 -14.05 -2.48
CA ARG A 213 -13.09 -13.33 -3.46
C ARG A 213 -14.51 -13.86 -3.50
N GLY A 214 -15.50 -12.97 -3.38
CA GLY A 214 -16.90 -13.28 -3.57
C GLY A 214 -17.35 -13.19 -5.04
N ASN A 215 -18.62 -13.39 -5.29
CA ASN A 215 -19.17 -13.32 -6.64
C ASN A 215 -19.29 -11.87 -7.15
N HIS A 216 -19.35 -10.88 -6.26
CA HIS A 216 -19.38 -9.46 -6.65
C HIS A 216 -18.03 -8.95 -7.17
N GLU A 217 -16.92 -9.40 -6.62
CA GLU A 217 -15.58 -9.05 -7.12
C GLU A 217 -15.26 -9.69 -8.48
N THR A 218 -16.06 -10.64 -8.94
CA THR A 218 -15.94 -11.20 -10.30
C THR A 218 -16.68 -10.37 -11.35
N ARG A 219 -17.43 -9.33 -10.93
CA ARG A 219 -18.20 -8.47 -11.81
C ARG A 219 -17.42 -7.21 -12.12
N GLY A 220 -17.34 -6.86 -13.40
CA GLY A 220 -16.73 -5.63 -13.86
C GLY A 220 -15.48 -5.83 -14.71
N ALA A 221 -15.14 -4.80 -15.47
CA ALA A 221 -14.03 -4.84 -16.41
C ALA A 221 -12.65 -5.00 -15.72
N PHE A 222 -12.53 -4.61 -14.46
CA PHE A 222 -11.28 -4.67 -13.69
C PHE A 222 -11.15 -5.92 -12.79
N ALA A 223 -12.13 -6.84 -12.86
CA ALA A 223 -12.17 -8.03 -12.00
C ALA A 223 -10.95 -8.97 -12.17
N THR A 224 -10.32 -8.99 -13.35
CA THR A 224 -9.10 -9.75 -13.64
C THR A 224 -7.86 -9.17 -12.95
N GLU A 225 -7.88 -7.90 -12.57
CA GLU A 225 -6.76 -7.20 -11.93
C GLU A 225 -6.75 -7.40 -10.40
N PHE A 226 -7.78 -8.03 -9.84
CA PHE A 226 -7.96 -8.22 -8.41
C PHE A 226 -6.72 -8.79 -7.71
N GLN A 227 -6.07 -9.79 -8.33
CA GLN A 227 -4.90 -10.46 -7.76
C GLN A 227 -3.67 -9.53 -7.59
N ARG A 228 -3.63 -8.39 -8.29
CA ARG A 228 -2.51 -7.44 -8.18
C ARG A 228 -2.40 -6.80 -6.79
N TYR A 229 -3.51 -6.75 -6.06
CA TYR A 229 -3.61 -6.11 -4.73
C TYR A 229 -3.45 -7.10 -3.58
N PHE A 230 -3.46 -8.39 -3.91
CA PHE A 230 -3.32 -9.46 -2.92
C PHE A 230 -2.19 -10.39 -3.34
N SER A 231 -1.43 -10.85 -2.34
CA SER A 231 -0.29 -11.75 -2.55
C SER A 231 -0.62 -13.10 -1.93
N PRO A 232 -1.38 -13.97 -2.61
CA PRO A 232 -1.64 -15.31 -2.09
C PRO A 232 -0.32 -16.07 -1.98
N LYS A 233 -0.22 -17.00 -1.00
CA LYS A 233 0.98 -17.84 -0.85
C LYS A 233 1.22 -18.72 -2.07
N GLU A 234 0.14 -19.18 -2.68
CA GLU A 234 0.14 -20.00 -3.89
C GLU A 234 -0.61 -19.27 -5.00
N GLU A 235 -0.05 -19.27 -6.21
CA GLU A 235 -0.71 -18.71 -7.37
C GLU A 235 -1.96 -19.55 -7.70
N ASN A 236 -3.08 -18.90 -8.03
CA ASN A 236 -4.36 -19.50 -8.45
C ASN A 236 -5.25 -20.12 -7.36
N ILE A 237 -5.10 -19.76 -6.10
CA ILE A 237 -6.07 -20.11 -5.06
C ILE A 237 -7.05 -18.95 -4.85
N TYR A 238 -8.16 -18.99 -5.60
CA TYR A 238 -9.34 -18.14 -5.39
C TYR A 238 -10.59 -18.91 -5.73
#